data_51ea3707c3986bc4914313778d9e1736
#
_entry.id   51ea3707c3986bc4914313778d9e1736
#
_cell.length_a   1.000
_cell.length_b   1.000
_cell.length_c   1.000
_cell.angle_alpha   90.00
_cell.angle_beta   90.00
_cell.angle_gamma   90.00
#
_symmetry.space_group_name_H-M   'P 1'
#
loop_
_entity.id
_entity.type
_entity.pdbx_description
1 polymer ?
#
loop_
_entity_poly.entity_id
_entity_poly.type
_entity_poly.pdbx_seq_one_letter_code
_entity_poly.pdbx_strand_id
1 'polypeptide(L)'
;KFDSNGPRYTSYPTADRFVEAFNAEALRTWLAKRAVGGVSKPLSLYFHIPFCNTICYYCACNKIITKDHGRSAKYLKYLAKEIEMQAACLGGSRQVTQLHLGGGTPTFLSHDEMRELMAAVREHFTLVPNGEYSIEVDPRKVDFETVQLLAELGFNRMSVGVQDFAEDVQQAVNRVQSYDETKLVIDAARATGFKSVSMDLIYGLPKQNVISFNRTLEQVLAISPD
;
A
#
# COMPACT_ATOMS: atom_id res chain seq x y z
N LYS A 1 13.89 26.50 -13.46
CA LYS A 1 13.33 27.53 -12.54
C LYS A 1 12.77 26.92 -11.26
N PHE A 2 12.34 25.64 -11.30
CA PHE A 2 11.73 24.94 -10.17
C PHE A 2 12.59 23.78 -9.63
N ASP A 3 13.79 23.58 -10.16
CA ASP A 3 14.76 22.62 -9.67
C ASP A 3 15.50 23.22 -8.48
N SER A 4 14.92 23.05 -7.30
CA SER A 4 15.47 23.50 -6.03
C SER A 4 15.19 22.47 -4.95
N ASN A 5 16.13 22.32 -4.01
CA ASN A 5 15.93 21.48 -2.85
C ASN A 5 14.78 22.02 -1.99
N GLY A 6 13.83 21.16 -1.67
CA GLY A 6 12.70 21.47 -0.78
C GLY A 6 12.51 20.39 0.27
N PRO A 7 11.85 20.69 1.38
CA PRO A 7 11.49 19.67 2.36
C PRO A 7 10.49 18.67 1.77
N ARG A 8 10.51 17.45 2.26
CA ARG A 8 9.51 16.45 1.91
C ARG A 8 8.19 16.76 2.61
N TYR A 9 7.18 17.12 1.84
CA TYR A 9 5.82 17.38 2.34
C TYR A 9 4.96 16.11 2.25
N THR A 10 5.41 15.03 2.87
CA THR A 10 4.69 13.75 2.87
C THR A 10 3.71 13.60 4.03
N SER A 11 3.77 14.52 5.00
CA SER A 11 2.88 14.56 6.17
C SER A 11 2.77 15.97 6.73
N TYR A 12 1.72 16.25 7.51
CA TYR A 12 1.60 17.47 8.30
C TYR A 12 1.28 17.13 9.76
N PRO A 13 2.09 17.61 10.71
CA PRO A 13 3.34 18.35 10.47
C PRO A 13 4.38 17.52 9.74
N THR A 14 5.33 18.16 9.09
CA THR A 14 6.48 17.51 8.45
C THR A 14 7.41 16.91 9.52
N ALA A 15 8.18 15.88 9.16
CA ALA A 15 8.98 15.10 10.13
C ALA A 15 10.00 15.93 10.94
N ASP A 16 10.49 17.04 10.38
CA ASP A 16 11.35 18.00 11.08
C ASP A 16 10.65 18.74 12.25
N ARG A 17 9.32 18.65 12.32
CA ARG A 17 8.48 19.22 13.38
C ARG A 17 8.10 18.22 14.46
N PHE A 18 8.48 16.95 14.31
CA PHE A 18 8.23 15.95 15.34
C PHE A 18 9.07 16.22 16.58
N VAL A 19 8.48 16.10 17.73
CA VAL A 19 9.11 16.36 19.02
C VAL A 19 9.04 15.13 19.93
N GLU A 20 10.11 14.87 20.70
CA GLU A 20 10.17 13.74 21.65
C GLU A 20 9.11 13.84 22.76
N ALA A 21 8.62 15.05 23.04
CA ALA A 21 7.56 15.26 24.01
C ALA A 21 6.22 14.60 23.62
N PHE A 22 6.01 14.29 22.31
CA PHE A 22 4.86 13.50 21.86
C PHE A 22 5.16 12.02 22.04
N ASN A 23 5.04 11.55 23.25
CA ASN A 23 5.31 10.18 23.66
C ASN A 23 4.05 9.28 23.63
N ALA A 24 4.17 8.03 24.09
CA ALA A 24 3.07 7.06 24.10
C ALA A 24 1.87 7.50 24.96
N GLU A 25 2.08 8.25 26.03
CA GLU A 25 1.02 8.78 26.90
C GLU A 25 0.23 9.89 26.18
N ALA A 26 0.94 10.81 25.54
CA ALA A 26 0.33 11.83 24.69
C ALA A 26 -0.51 11.20 23.58
N LEU A 27 0.02 10.19 22.89
CA LEU A 27 -0.71 9.45 21.85
C LEU A 27 -2.01 8.83 22.39
N ARG A 28 -1.94 8.10 23.52
CA ARG A 28 -3.13 7.50 24.14
C ARG A 28 -4.19 8.55 24.49
N THR A 29 -3.74 9.69 25.05
CA THR A 29 -4.64 10.80 25.39
C THR A 29 -5.34 11.35 24.16
N TRP A 30 -4.64 11.52 23.04
CA TRP A 30 -5.22 12.00 21.79
C TRP A 30 -6.20 10.99 21.19
N LEU A 31 -5.85 9.70 21.17
CA LEU A 31 -6.70 8.64 20.66
C LEU A 31 -8.00 8.51 21.48
N ALA A 32 -7.91 8.61 22.82
CA ALA A 32 -9.08 8.56 23.71
C ALA A 32 -10.03 9.76 23.50
N LYS A 33 -9.49 10.94 23.18
CA LYS A 33 -10.25 12.18 22.98
C LYS A 33 -10.92 12.31 21.60
N ARG A 34 -10.80 11.33 20.72
CA ARG A 34 -11.39 11.38 19.36
C ARG A 34 -12.91 11.68 19.33
N ALA A 35 -13.62 11.36 20.39
CA ALA A 35 -15.07 11.51 20.51
C ALA A 35 -15.49 12.78 21.26
N VAL A 36 -14.70 13.84 21.22
CA VAL A 36 -15.05 15.10 21.89
C VAL A 36 -16.29 15.73 21.22
N GLY A 37 -17.29 16.08 22.04
CA GLY A 37 -18.53 16.69 21.56
C GLY A 37 -19.55 15.73 20.95
N GLY A 38 -19.40 14.42 21.17
CA GLY A 38 -20.37 13.40 20.70
C GLY A 38 -20.23 13.03 19.21
N VAL A 39 -19.34 13.69 18.46
CA VAL A 39 -19.07 13.38 17.05
C VAL A 39 -17.74 12.65 16.95
N SER A 40 -17.79 11.41 16.52
CA SER A 40 -16.60 10.61 16.23
C SER A 40 -16.38 10.52 14.71
N LYS A 41 -15.26 11.05 14.25
CA LYS A 41 -14.87 10.89 12.84
C LYS A 41 -14.52 9.43 12.54
N PRO A 42 -14.83 8.91 11.35
CA PRO A 42 -14.40 7.58 10.94
C PRO A 42 -12.87 7.50 10.87
N LEU A 43 -12.36 6.27 10.80
CA LEU A 43 -10.94 5.96 10.76
C LEU A 43 -10.47 5.80 9.32
N SER A 44 -9.21 6.18 9.12
CA SER A 44 -8.37 5.73 8.02
C SER A 44 -7.25 4.87 8.61
N LEU A 45 -7.12 3.62 8.14
CA LEU A 45 -6.11 2.67 8.62
C LEU A 45 -5.04 2.47 7.54
N TYR A 46 -3.79 2.45 7.96
CA TYR A 46 -2.66 2.06 7.12
C TYR A 46 -1.92 0.90 7.78
N PHE A 47 -1.71 -0.17 7.00
CA PHE A 47 -0.89 -1.31 7.42
C PHE A 47 0.34 -1.42 6.53
N HIS A 48 1.50 -1.45 7.17
CA HIS A 48 2.77 -1.56 6.49
C HIS A 48 3.25 -3.00 6.46
N ILE A 49 3.37 -3.59 5.27
CA ILE A 49 3.93 -4.92 5.08
C ILE A 49 5.35 -4.77 4.54
N PRO A 50 6.40 -4.93 5.36
CA PRO A 50 7.75 -4.49 4.99
C PRO A 50 8.49 -5.44 4.05
N PHE A 51 7.92 -6.58 3.68
CA PHE A 51 8.65 -7.63 2.98
C PHE A 51 8.65 -7.45 1.46
N CYS A 52 9.82 -7.72 0.84
CA CYS A 52 9.99 -7.83 -0.61
C CYS A 52 10.90 -9.01 -0.94
N ASN A 53 10.65 -9.71 -2.05
CA ASN A 53 11.52 -10.79 -2.53
C ASN A 53 12.83 -10.28 -3.16
N THR A 54 12.83 -9.07 -3.70
CA THR A 54 13.98 -8.44 -4.37
C THR A 54 14.02 -6.94 -4.08
N ILE A 55 15.20 -6.36 -4.19
CA ILE A 55 15.37 -4.90 -4.04
C ILE A 55 15.22 -4.21 -5.39
N CYS A 56 14.44 -3.14 -5.44
CA CYS A 56 14.44 -2.18 -6.53
C CYS A 56 15.37 -1.01 -6.16
N TYR A 57 16.31 -0.64 -7.04
CA TYR A 57 17.39 0.29 -6.68
C TYR A 57 16.94 1.73 -6.42
N TYR A 58 15.76 2.11 -6.87
CA TYR A 58 15.16 3.43 -6.57
C TYR A 58 14.41 3.48 -5.22
N CYS A 59 14.16 2.31 -4.60
CA CYS A 59 13.18 2.21 -3.53
C CYS A 59 13.69 2.81 -2.21
N ALA A 60 12.95 3.78 -1.68
CA ALA A 60 13.18 4.41 -0.39
C ALA A 60 12.21 3.93 0.72
N CYS A 61 11.34 2.95 0.44
CA CYS A 61 10.41 2.43 1.44
C CYS A 61 11.15 1.73 2.59
N ASN A 62 10.56 1.73 3.77
CA ASN A 62 11.01 0.90 4.88
C ASN A 62 10.71 -0.57 4.54
N LYS A 63 11.76 -1.35 4.24
CA LYS A 63 11.61 -2.70 3.69
C LYS A 63 12.63 -3.69 4.22
N ILE A 64 12.24 -4.95 4.17
CA ILE A 64 13.08 -6.11 4.50
C ILE A 64 13.12 -7.01 3.26
N ILE A 65 14.29 -7.14 2.65
CA ILE A 65 14.47 -8.03 1.50
C ILE A 65 14.72 -9.44 2.03
N THR A 66 13.81 -10.36 1.66
CA THR A 66 13.90 -11.76 2.08
C THR A 66 13.13 -12.68 1.14
N LYS A 67 13.58 -13.92 1.00
CA LYS A 67 12.83 -15.01 0.36
C LYS A 67 12.22 -15.97 1.38
N ASP A 68 12.50 -15.74 2.67
CA ASP A 68 11.95 -16.52 3.77
C ASP A 68 10.56 -16.01 4.14
N HIS A 69 9.54 -16.68 3.63
CA HIS A 69 8.14 -16.37 3.92
C HIS A 69 7.73 -16.69 5.37
N GLY A 70 8.51 -17.48 6.12
CA GLY A 70 8.27 -17.72 7.55
C GLY A 70 8.43 -16.46 8.41
N ARG A 71 9.09 -15.41 7.89
CA ARG A 71 9.24 -14.13 8.61
C ARG A 71 7.96 -13.33 8.70
N SER A 72 7.05 -13.48 7.73
CA SER A 72 5.75 -12.80 7.72
C SER A 72 4.86 -13.28 8.87
N ALA A 73 4.81 -14.56 9.16
CA ALA A 73 4.03 -15.12 10.26
C ALA A 73 4.40 -14.49 11.62
N LYS A 74 5.70 -14.35 11.89
CA LYS A 74 6.17 -13.66 13.11
C LYS A 74 5.75 -12.20 13.14
N TYR A 75 5.86 -11.50 12.02
CA TYR A 75 5.48 -10.10 11.89
C TYR A 75 3.97 -9.92 12.12
N LEU A 76 3.14 -10.74 11.47
CA LEU A 76 1.68 -10.69 11.60
C LEU A 76 1.21 -10.90 13.02
N LYS A 77 1.87 -11.79 13.78
CA LYS A 77 1.58 -11.98 15.22
C LYS A 77 1.75 -10.68 16.02
N TYR A 78 2.79 -9.89 15.72
CA TYR A 78 2.99 -8.60 16.39
C TYR A 78 2.07 -7.52 15.83
N LEU A 79 1.76 -7.53 14.54
CA LEU A 79 0.83 -6.61 13.91
C LEU A 79 -0.59 -6.80 14.47
N ALA A 80 -1.05 -8.04 14.64
CA ALA A 80 -2.33 -8.34 15.27
C ALA A 80 -2.41 -7.79 16.71
N LYS A 81 -1.33 -7.96 17.48
CA LYS A 81 -1.24 -7.37 18.83
C LYS A 81 -1.26 -5.83 18.80
N GLU A 82 -0.60 -5.22 17.82
CA GLU A 82 -0.63 -3.77 17.65
C GLU A 82 -2.05 -3.28 17.28
N ILE A 83 -2.76 -4.00 16.40
CA ILE A 83 -4.16 -3.74 16.06
C ILE A 83 -5.04 -3.72 17.33
N GLU A 84 -4.94 -4.76 18.17
CA GLU A 84 -5.64 -4.86 19.44
C GLU A 84 -5.31 -3.67 20.37
N MET A 85 -4.01 -3.38 20.56
CA MET A 85 -3.55 -2.28 21.43
C MET A 85 -4.02 -0.92 20.95
N GLN A 86 -3.97 -0.64 19.65
CA GLN A 86 -4.44 0.61 19.06
C GLN A 86 -5.96 0.73 19.20
N ALA A 87 -6.70 -0.34 18.90
CA ALA A 87 -8.14 -0.37 19.06
C ALA A 87 -8.57 -0.13 20.52
N ALA A 88 -7.84 -0.68 21.50
CA ALA A 88 -8.12 -0.46 22.92
C ALA A 88 -7.93 1.00 23.36
N CYS A 89 -7.03 1.75 22.69
CA CYS A 89 -6.79 3.16 23.01
C CYS A 89 -7.80 4.12 22.36
N LEU A 90 -8.57 3.66 21.37
CA LEU A 90 -9.48 4.52 20.63
C LEU A 90 -10.74 4.86 21.39
N GLY A 91 -10.99 6.15 21.58
CA GLY A 91 -12.31 6.65 21.97
C GLY A 91 -13.29 6.74 20.79
N GLY A 92 -14.58 6.52 21.03
CA GLY A 92 -15.62 6.72 20.03
C GLY A 92 -15.78 5.59 19.01
N SER A 93 -16.19 5.95 17.80
CA SER A 93 -16.51 5.00 16.73
C SER A 93 -15.26 4.28 16.20
N ARG A 94 -15.42 3.00 15.90
CA ARG A 94 -14.42 2.15 15.22
C ARG A 94 -14.76 1.92 13.74
N GLN A 95 -15.63 2.76 13.18
CA GLN A 95 -15.95 2.73 11.76
C GLN A 95 -14.75 3.17 10.92
N VAL A 96 -14.42 2.37 9.92
CA VAL A 96 -13.31 2.59 8.99
C VAL A 96 -13.88 2.89 7.62
N THR A 97 -13.58 4.08 7.10
CA THR A 97 -13.96 4.49 5.74
C THR A 97 -12.82 4.30 4.75
N GLN A 98 -11.59 4.23 5.24
CA GLN A 98 -10.41 4.01 4.40
C GLN A 98 -9.47 2.99 5.06
N LEU A 99 -8.98 2.03 4.25
CA LEU A 99 -7.94 1.09 4.64
C LEU A 99 -6.93 1.00 3.49
N HIS A 100 -5.65 1.03 3.82
CA HIS A 100 -4.59 0.87 2.85
C HIS A 100 -3.53 -0.13 3.33
N LEU A 101 -3.26 -1.13 2.51
CA LEU A 101 -2.10 -2.01 2.67
C LEU A 101 -1.00 -1.55 1.72
N GLY A 102 0.12 -1.16 2.28
CA GLY A 102 1.29 -0.71 1.52
C GLY A 102 2.60 -1.15 2.13
N GLY A 103 3.71 -0.56 1.67
CA GLY A 103 5.02 -0.75 2.27
C GLY A 103 6.10 -1.31 1.34
N GLY A 104 6.51 -2.54 1.56
CA GLY A 104 7.37 -3.30 0.67
C GLY A 104 6.54 -3.91 -0.47
N THR A 105 5.91 -5.04 -0.18
CA THR A 105 4.99 -5.72 -1.11
C THR A 105 3.93 -6.45 -0.26
N PRO A 106 2.71 -5.92 -0.13
CA PRO A 106 1.66 -6.57 0.66
C PRO A 106 1.35 -8.00 0.22
N THR A 107 1.41 -8.27 -1.08
CA THR A 107 1.23 -9.62 -1.67
C THR A 107 2.43 -10.56 -1.46
N PHE A 108 3.39 -10.18 -0.63
CA PHE A 108 4.36 -11.10 -0.03
C PHE A 108 3.70 -12.08 0.94
N LEU A 109 2.61 -11.66 1.59
CA LEU A 109 1.81 -12.50 2.46
C LEU A 109 1.15 -13.63 1.65
N SER A 110 1.11 -14.81 2.23
CA SER A 110 0.31 -15.91 1.68
C SER A 110 -1.19 -15.60 1.74
N HIS A 111 -1.99 -16.34 1.00
CA HIS A 111 -3.45 -16.19 1.02
C HIS A 111 -4.03 -16.35 2.42
N ASP A 112 -3.53 -17.31 3.21
CA ASP A 112 -3.99 -17.52 4.59
C ASP A 112 -3.56 -16.40 5.51
N GLU A 113 -2.32 -15.93 5.41
CA GLU A 113 -1.84 -14.77 6.16
C GLU A 113 -2.62 -13.49 5.84
N MET A 114 -3.05 -13.31 4.59
CA MET A 114 -3.89 -12.18 4.20
C MET A 114 -5.29 -12.30 4.83
N ARG A 115 -5.87 -13.50 4.86
CA ARG A 115 -7.15 -13.78 5.55
C ARG A 115 -7.03 -13.53 7.04
N GLU A 116 -5.95 -13.99 7.69
CA GLU A 116 -5.69 -13.77 9.12
C GLU A 116 -5.58 -12.28 9.45
N LEU A 117 -4.83 -11.51 8.65
CA LEU A 117 -4.73 -10.06 8.84
C LEU A 117 -6.10 -9.38 8.75
N MET A 118 -6.88 -9.69 7.70
CA MET A 118 -8.19 -9.07 7.53
C MET A 118 -9.22 -9.53 8.57
N ALA A 119 -9.08 -10.74 9.11
CA ALA A 119 -9.87 -11.21 10.24
C ALA A 119 -9.55 -10.40 11.51
N ALA A 120 -8.26 -10.22 11.84
CA ALA A 120 -7.84 -9.40 12.97
C ALA A 120 -8.31 -7.94 12.85
N VAL A 121 -8.30 -7.38 11.65
CA VAL A 121 -8.85 -6.04 11.40
C VAL A 121 -10.35 -6.00 11.70
N ARG A 122 -11.12 -6.97 11.21
CA ARG A 122 -12.59 -7.02 11.40
C ARG A 122 -13.02 -7.34 12.83
N GLU A 123 -12.18 -7.98 13.61
CA GLU A 123 -12.43 -8.22 15.03
C GLU A 123 -12.49 -6.91 15.83
N HIS A 124 -11.66 -5.93 15.44
CA HIS A 124 -11.51 -4.69 16.19
C HIS A 124 -12.14 -3.47 15.54
N PHE A 125 -12.39 -3.51 14.23
CA PHE A 125 -12.88 -2.39 13.44
C PHE A 125 -14.06 -2.79 12.55
N THR A 126 -14.94 -1.83 12.26
CA THR A 126 -16.06 -2.00 11.35
C THR A 126 -15.75 -1.33 10.03
N LEU A 127 -15.47 -2.12 9.00
CA LEU A 127 -15.33 -1.62 7.64
C LEU A 127 -16.72 -1.21 7.11
N VAL A 128 -16.90 0.07 6.79
CA VAL A 128 -18.20 0.57 6.36
C VAL A 128 -18.53 0.15 4.93
N PRO A 129 -19.79 -0.09 4.58
CA PRO A 129 -20.19 -0.27 3.19
C PRO A 129 -19.72 0.93 2.35
N ASN A 130 -19.18 0.70 1.16
CA ASN A 130 -18.66 1.72 0.24
C ASN A 130 -17.44 2.52 0.75
N GLY A 131 -16.72 2.04 1.77
CA GLY A 131 -15.40 2.55 2.11
C GLY A 131 -14.38 2.34 0.98
N GLU A 132 -13.25 3.01 1.07
CA GLU A 132 -12.11 2.83 0.17
C GLU A 132 -11.10 1.87 0.82
N TYR A 133 -10.98 0.68 0.25
CA TYR A 133 -10.06 -0.33 0.75
C TYR A 133 -9.05 -0.67 -0.34
N SER A 134 -7.83 -0.18 -0.17
CA SER A 134 -6.80 -0.20 -1.21
C SER A 134 -5.60 -1.05 -0.84
N ILE A 135 -4.92 -1.56 -1.86
CA ILE A 135 -3.71 -2.36 -1.72
C ILE A 135 -2.70 -2.04 -2.81
N GLU A 136 -1.41 -1.94 -2.44
CA GLU A 136 -0.30 -1.89 -3.37
C GLU A 136 0.06 -3.29 -3.86
N VAL A 137 0.25 -3.43 -5.16
CA VAL A 137 0.53 -4.71 -5.82
C VAL A 137 1.76 -4.63 -6.70
N ASP A 138 2.65 -5.61 -6.55
CA ASP A 138 3.72 -5.89 -7.51
C ASP A 138 3.22 -6.93 -8.51
N PRO A 139 2.99 -6.57 -9.80
CA PRO A 139 2.36 -7.46 -10.76
C PRO A 139 3.17 -8.73 -11.07
N ARG A 140 4.48 -8.74 -10.78
CA ARG A 140 5.36 -9.89 -11.02
C ARG A 140 5.05 -11.10 -10.14
N LYS A 141 4.23 -10.95 -9.11
CA LYS A 141 3.99 -11.95 -8.04
C LYS A 141 2.51 -12.16 -7.73
N VAL A 142 1.66 -11.77 -8.64
CA VAL A 142 0.21 -11.83 -8.45
C VAL A 142 -0.43 -12.51 -9.66
N ASP A 143 -1.27 -13.48 -9.38
CA ASP A 143 -2.10 -14.19 -10.34
C ASP A 143 -3.58 -13.83 -10.16
N PHE A 144 -4.44 -14.38 -11.01
CA PHE A 144 -5.88 -14.15 -10.95
C PHE A 144 -6.48 -14.58 -9.60
N GLU A 145 -6.04 -15.70 -9.05
CA GLU A 145 -6.54 -16.25 -7.78
C GLU A 145 -6.23 -15.31 -6.61
N THR A 146 -5.03 -14.72 -6.60
CA THR A 146 -4.65 -13.70 -5.62
C THR A 146 -5.53 -12.46 -5.73
N VAL A 147 -5.78 -11.96 -6.94
CA VAL A 147 -6.63 -10.78 -7.16
C VAL A 147 -8.08 -11.07 -6.74
N GLN A 148 -8.58 -12.26 -7.05
CA GLN A 148 -9.91 -12.71 -6.61
C GLN A 148 -10.01 -12.73 -5.08
N LEU A 149 -9.03 -13.31 -4.40
CA LEU A 149 -8.98 -13.29 -2.93
C LEU A 149 -9.01 -11.87 -2.37
N LEU A 150 -8.24 -10.95 -2.94
CA LEU A 150 -8.23 -9.56 -2.50
C LEU A 150 -9.62 -8.91 -2.62
N ALA A 151 -10.34 -9.18 -3.72
CA ALA A 151 -11.72 -8.72 -3.89
C ALA A 151 -12.66 -9.34 -2.84
N GLU A 152 -12.56 -10.65 -2.58
CA GLU A 152 -13.33 -11.37 -1.55
C GLU A 152 -13.06 -10.82 -0.14
N LEU A 153 -11.84 -10.41 0.13
CA LEU A 153 -11.46 -9.76 1.38
C LEU A 153 -11.95 -8.31 1.50
N GLY A 154 -12.56 -7.78 0.44
CA GLY A 154 -13.21 -6.47 0.43
C GLY A 154 -12.35 -5.34 -0.12
N PHE A 155 -11.15 -5.61 -0.63
CA PHE A 155 -10.38 -4.58 -1.34
C PHE A 155 -11.12 -4.20 -2.63
N ASN A 156 -11.16 -2.89 -2.89
CA ASN A 156 -11.90 -2.33 -4.03
C ASN A 156 -11.10 -1.29 -4.82
N ARG A 157 -9.88 -1.02 -4.40
CA ARG A 157 -8.89 -0.18 -5.11
C ARG A 157 -7.54 -0.88 -5.13
N MET A 158 -6.86 -0.81 -6.25
CA MET A 158 -5.54 -1.42 -6.44
C MET A 158 -4.57 -0.38 -7.01
N SER A 159 -3.37 -0.27 -6.43
CA SER A 159 -2.27 0.45 -7.04
C SER A 159 -1.23 -0.54 -7.54
N VAL A 160 -0.94 -0.51 -8.83
CA VAL A 160 -0.02 -1.42 -9.49
C VAL A 160 1.29 -0.71 -9.79
N GLY A 161 2.36 -1.16 -9.14
CA GLY A 161 3.69 -0.60 -9.35
C GLY A 161 4.27 -1.00 -10.70
N VAL A 162 4.26 -0.10 -11.69
CA VAL A 162 4.82 -0.30 -13.03
C VAL A 162 6.17 0.36 -13.17
N GLN A 163 6.29 1.61 -12.81
CA GLN A 163 7.44 2.49 -12.84
C GLN A 163 7.88 2.89 -14.27
N ASP A 164 8.17 1.93 -15.14
CA ASP A 164 8.50 2.09 -16.55
C ASP A 164 8.34 0.76 -17.28
N PHE A 165 8.01 0.77 -18.58
CA PHE A 165 7.95 -0.42 -19.42
C PHE A 165 9.21 -0.61 -20.29
N ALA A 166 10.11 0.36 -20.38
CA ALA A 166 11.35 0.22 -21.13
C ALA A 166 12.30 -0.77 -20.44
N GLU A 167 12.65 -1.85 -21.14
CA GLU A 167 13.43 -2.97 -20.58
C GLU A 167 14.79 -2.54 -20.02
N ASP A 168 15.51 -1.66 -20.71
CA ASP A 168 16.80 -1.16 -20.28
C ASP A 168 16.73 -0.28 -19.03
N VAL A 169 15.61 0.43 -18.83
CA VAL A 169 15.30 1.16 -17.60
C VAL A 169 14.99 0.17 -16.47
N GLN A 170 14.14 -0.81 -16.73
CA GLN A 170 13.77 -1.84 -15.76
C GLN A 170 14.98 -2.63 -15.27
N GLN A 171 15.88 -3.02 -16.19
CA GLN A 171 17.15 -3.68 -15.85
C GLN A 171 18.04 -2.79 -14.98
N ALA A 172 18.16 -1.51 -15.32
CA ALA A 172 18.98 -0.56 -14.57
C ALA A 172 18.51 -0.36 -13.12
N VAL A 173 17.22 -0.53 -12.87
CA VAL A 173 16.63 -0.38 -11.52
C VAL A 173 16.29 -1.71 -10.83
N ASN A 174 16.69 -2.83 -11.41
CA ASN A 174 16.43 -4.19 -10.92
C ASN A 174 14.94 -4.50 -10.72
N ARG A 175 14.10 -4.07 -11.69
CA ARG A 175 12.65 -4.33 -11.67
C ARG A 175 12.15 -4.66 -13.07
N VAL A 176 12.45 -5.87 -13.51
CA VAL A 176 12.00 -6.37 -14.82
C VAL A 176 10.60 -6.96 -14.67
N GLN A 177 9.68 -6.44 -15.45
CA GLN A 177 8.29 -6.89 -15.55
C GLN A 177 7.75 -6.62 -16.95
N SER A 178 6.97 -7.54 -17.50
CA SER A 178 6.41 -7.36 -18.82
C SER A 178 5.14 -6.50 -18.81
N TYR A 179 4.81 -5.94 -19.97
CA TYR A 179 3.52 -5.29 -20.19
C TYR A 179 2.35 -6.26 -19.98
N ASP A 180 2.49 -7.49 -20.50
CA ASP A 180 1.45 -8.50 -20.44
C ASP A 180 1.16 -8.97 -19.02
N GLU A 181 2.19 -9.18 -18.15
CA GLU A 181 2.00 -9.47 -16.73
C GLU A 181 1.23 -8.35 -16.02
N THR A 182 1.59 -7.11 -16.29
CA THR A 182 0.90 -5.95 -15.72
C THR A 182 -0.54 -5.88 -16.18
N LYS A 183 -0.79 -6.07 -17.49
CA LYS A 183 -2.13 -6.06 -18.06
C LYS A 183 -3.01 -7.16 -17.49
N LEU A 184 -2.48 -8.37 -17.33
CA LEU A 184 -3.23 -9.50 -16.76
C LEU A 184 -3.72 -9.19 -15.33
N VAL A 185 -2.90 -8.58 -14.48
CA VAL A 185 -3.30 -8.19 -13.12
C VAL A 185 -4.39 -7.13 -13.14
N ILE A 186 -4.31 -6.14 -14.03
CA ILE A 186 -5.31 -5.08 -14.16
C ILE A 186 -6.64 -5.64 -14.71
N ASP A 187 -6.57 -6.50 -15.71
CA ASP A 187 -7.76 -7.17 -16.27
C ASP A 187 -8.43 -8.07 -15.19
N ALA A 188 -7.63 -8.78 -14.39
CA ALA A 188 -8.14 -9.57 -13.26
C ALA A 188 -8.83 -8.67 -12.22
N ALA A 189 -8.25 -7.53 -11.87
CA ALA A 189 -8.85 -6.59 -10.92
C ALA A 189 -10.21 -6.07 -11.42
N ARG A 190 -10.31 -5.73 -12.69
CA ARG A 190 -11.59 -5.32 -13.32
C ARG A 190 -12.62 -6.45 -13.33
N ALA A 191 -12.20 -7.65 -13.70
CA ALA A 191 -13.07 -8.83 -13.74
C ALA A 191 -13.61 -9.23 -12.36
N THR A 192 -12.85 -8.97 -11.30
CA THR A 192 -13.22 -9.28 -9.91
C THR A 192 -13.93 -8.12 -9.19
N GLY A 193 -14.19 -7.01 -9.88
CA GLY A 193 -15.03 -5.92 -9.39
C GLY A 193 -14.30 -4.83 -8.61
N PHE A 194 -12.98 -4.68 -8.76
CA PHE A 194 -12.28 -3.51 -8.26
C PHE A 194 -12.86 -2.24 -8.91
N LYS A 195 -13.13 -1.24 -8.08
CA LYS A 195 -13.75 0.03 -8.50
C LYS A 195 -12.75 0.99 -9.13
N SER A 196 -11.48 0.84 -8.79
CA SER A 196 -10.40 1.69 -9.31
C SER A 196 -9.08 0.93 -9.30
N VAL A 197 -8.34 1.07 -10.41
CA VAL A 197 -6.99 0.52 -10.57
C VAL A 197 -6.07 1.63 -11.06
N SER A 198 -5.12 2.03 -10.23
CA SER A 198 -4.09 3.02 -10.57
C SER A 198 -2.78 2.34 -10.94
N MET A 199 -1.97 3.03 -11.74
CA MET A 199 -0.63 2.59 -12.12
C MET A 199 0.41 3.61 -11.65
N ASP A 200 1.41 3.14 -10.91
CA ASP A 200 2.48 4.01 -10.42
C ASP A 200 3.63 4.05 -11.43
N LEU A 201 4.05 5.26 -11.79
CA LEU A 201 5.16 5.53 -12.71
C LEU A 201 6.22 6.38 -12.02
N ILE A 202 7.48 6.20 -12.42
CA ILE A 202 8.59 7.03 -11.94
C ILE A 202 9.29 7.68 -13.14
N TYR A 203 9.38 9.00 -13.13
CA TYR A 203 10.20 9.73 -14.11
C TYR A 203 11.59 10.00 -13.55
N GLY A 204 12.58 10.15 -14.45
CA GLY A 204 13.96 10.43 -14.09
C GLY A 204 14.76 9.19 -13.65
N LEU A 205 14.30 7.99 -13.98
CA LEU A 205 15.05 6.75 -13.74
C LEU A 205 16.31 6.68 -14.63
N PRO A 206 17.35 5.94 -14.21
CA PRO A 206 18.53 5.70 -15.04
C PRO A 206 18.15 5.16 -16.42
N LYS A 207 18.81 5.64 -17.48
CA LYS A 207 18.58 5.33 -18.91
C LYS A 207 17.25 5.84 -19.48
N GLN A 208 16.32 6.30 -18.66
CA GLN A 208 15.07 6.89 -19.13
C GLN A 208 15.33 8.18 -19.90
N ASN A 209 14.60 8.40 -20.96
CA ASN A 209 14.59 9.64 -21.73
C ASN A 209 13.16 9.96 -22.19
N VAL A 210 12.94 11.14 -22.74
CA VAL A 210 11.61 11.61 -23.14
C VAL A 210 10.95 10.64 -24.13
N ILE A 211 11.70 10.06 -25.06
CA ILE A 211 11.15 9.16 -26.08
C ILE A 211 10.74 7.84 -25.46
N SER A 212 11.59 7.23 -24.61
CA SER A 212 11.28 5.96 -23.94
C SER A 212 10.10 6.13 -22.98
N PHE A 213 10.07 7.23 -22.23
CA PHE A 213 8.97 7.47 -21.28
C PHE A 213 7.63 7.76 -21.98
N ASN A 214 7.64 8.46 -23.14
CA ASN A 214 6.42 8.63 -23.92
C ASN A 214 5.87 7.27 -24.40
N ARG A 215 6.71 6.32 -24.80
CA ARG A 215 6.26 4.96 -25.15
C ARG A 215 5.64 4.25 -23.95
N THR A 216 6.23 4.38 -22.77
CA THR A 216 5.64 3.88 -21.52
C THR A 216 4.25 4.51 -21.29
N LEU A 217 4.11 5.82 -21.49
CA LEU A 217 2.81 6.51 -21.32
C LEU A 217 1.77 6.02 -22.34
N GLU A 218 2.16 5.78 -23.60
CA GLU A 218 1.28 5.22 -24.63
C GLU A 218 0.77 3.82 -24.22
N GLN A 219 1.64 2.98 -23.67
CA GLN A 219 1.27 1.66 -23.17
C GLN A 219 0.33 1.74 -21.95
N VAL A 220 0.60 2.67 -21.03
CA VAL A 220 -0.28 2.95 -19.88
C VAL A 220 -1.67 3.42 -20.34
N LEU A 221 -1.73 4.35 -21.29
CA LEU A 221 -3.00 4.83 -21.85
C LEU A 221 -3.77 3.72 -22.56
N ALA A 222 -3.09 2.79 -23.23
CA ALA A 222 -3.73 1.63 -23.85
C ALA A 222 -4.36 0.67 -22.83
N ILE A 223 -3.78 0.55 -21.64
CA ILE A 223 -4.38 -0.19 -20.51
C ILE A 223 -5.56 0.57 -19.91
N SER A 224 -5.54 1.91 -20.00
CA SER A 224 -6.59 2.81 -19.48
C SER A 224 -6.86 2.65 -17.98
N PRO A 225 -5.88 2.89 -17.09
CA PRO A 225 -6.13 2.96 -15.65
C PRO A 225 -7.09 4.11 -15.30
N ASP A 226 -7.63 4.12 -14.05
CA ASP A 226 -8.53 5.17 -13.55
C ASP A 226 -7.78 6.45 -13.11
#